data_a39847885e87696a597debdce05557f4
#
_entry.id   a39847885e87696a597debdce05557f4
#
_cell.length_a   1.000
_cell.length_b   1.000
_cell.length_c   1.000
_cell.angle_alpha   90.00
_cell.angle_beta   90.00
_cell.angle_gamma   90.00
#
_symmetry.space_group_name_H-M   'P 1'
#
loop_
_entity.id
_entity.type
_entity.pdbx_description
1 polymer ?
#
loop_
_entity_poly.entity_id
_entity_poly.type
_entity_poly.pdbx_seq_one_letter_code
_entity_poly.pdbx_strand_id
1 'polypeptide(L)'
;MKVIILNSELKEKHVDLINETIKKINADVCFVESEDDIPVEFEDAEILYGFGMKTAAKSKSLKWLCVPSAGVDYLLKPGVFANEDCIITNSAGAYGVSIAEHIIMTSLMLMRQMPVIYKQSIMGEWGSKLPQKSLKDCRITVLGTGDIGSNFAKRAKAFEPTSITGVCRSGKADESLFDKVVKIDEADDILKETDLLVMCLPDTVETRGYLSRERINMLPDGAYVVNVGRGSAIDEDALADSLDSGRLAGAALDVFAKEPLPKDNRLWNTKNLIITPHVAGNLTLGYTLDKNVEMFCEDLINYAEGRHLKHVIDKKRGY
;
A
#
# COMPACT_ATOMS: atom_id res chain seq x y z
N MET A 1 24.52 -22.30 -0.70
CA MET A 1 23.68 -21.07 -0.73
C MET A 1 23.15 -20.85 0.67
N LYS A 2 23.31 -19.65 1.23
CA LYS A 2 22.86 -19.31 2.58
C LYS A 2 21.73 -18.30 2.52
N VAL A 3 20.69 -18.54 3.32
CA VAL A 3 19.45 -17.76 3.35
C VAL A 3 19.18 -17.29 4.77
N ILE A 4 18.95 -15.98 4.95
CA ILE A 4 18.52 -15.39 6.21
C ILE A 4 17.02 -15.12 6.14
N ILE A 5 16.29 -15.57 7.14
CA ILE A 5 14.87 -15.27 7.34
C ILE A 5 14.75 -14.34 8.56
N LEU A 6 14.49 -13.08 8.29
CA LEU A 6 14.36 -12.01 9.28
C LEU A 6 12.89 -11.58 9.36
N ASN A 7 12.07 -12.33 10.11
CA ASN A 7 10.64 -12.03 10.23
C ASN A 7 10.08 -12.64 11.52
N SER A 8 9.71 -11.80 12.47
CA SER A 8 9.14 -12.19 13.77
C SER A 8 7.66 -12.60 13.71
N GLU A 9 6.96 -12.33 12.60
CA GLU A 9 5.53 -12.65 12.46
C GLU A 9 5.26 -14.08 11.97
N LEU A 10 6.32 -14.85 11.66
CA LEU A 10 6.18 -16.20 11.12
C LEU A 10 5.54 -17.14 12.13
N LYS A 11 4.60 -17.96 11.65
CA LYS A 11 3.97 -19.06 12.39
C LYS A 11 4.61 -20.38 11.97
N GLU A 12 4.41 -21.44 12.75
CA GLU A 12 4.96 -22.79 12.51
C GLU A 12 4.77 -23.24 11.05
N LYS A 13 3.56 -23.11 10.50
CA LYS A 13 3.28 -23.47 9.09
C LYS A 13 4.14 -22.75 8.06
N HIS A 14 4.55 -21.51 8.35
CA HIS A 14 5.42 -20.72 7.45
C HIS A 14 6.86 -21.21 7.55
N VAL A 15 7.32 -21.48 8.76
CA VAL A 15 8.64 -22.07 9.00
C VAL A 15 8.75 -23.44 8.32
N ASP A 16 7.70 -24.26 8.41
CA ASP A 16 7.65 -25.57 7.75
C ASP A 16 7.75 -25.43 6.23
N LEU A 17 6.94 -24.53 5.62
CA LEU A 17 6.97 -24.29 4.17
C LEU A 17 8.35 -23.81 3.70
N ILE A 18 8.97 -22.88 4.44
CA ILE A 18 10.31 -22.40 4.14
C ILE A 18 11.33 -23.56 4.25
N ASN A 19 11.29 -24.34 5.34
CA ASN A 19 12.19 -25.47 5.54
C ASN A 19 12.05 -26.55 4.45
N GLU A 20 10.83 -26.86 4.02
CA GLU A 20 10.59 -27.76 2.89
C GLU A 20 11.20 -27.21 1.59
N THR A 21 11.07 -25.90 1.35
CA THR A 21 11.64 -25.23 0.18
C THR A 21 13.17 -25.27 0.22
N ILE A 22 13.77 -24.96 1.36
CA ILE A 22 15.22 -25.00 1.61
C ILE A 22 15.79 -26.40 1.35
N LYS A 23 15.11 -27.45 1.82
CA LYS A 23 15.51 -28.85 1.56
C LYS A 23 15.52 -29.18 0.07
N LYS A 24 14.52 -28.71 -0.71
CA LYS A 24 14.44 -28.96 -2.16
C LYS A 24 15.62 -28.37 -2.93
N ILE A 25 16.14 -27.24 -2.49
CA ILE A 25 17.23 -26.51 -3.16
C ILE A 25 18.61 -26.75 -2.53
N ASN A 26 18.69 -27.61 -1.51
CA ASN A 26 19.92 -27.92 -0.77
C ASN A 26 20.67 -26.65 -0.30
N ALA A 27 19.99 -25.78 0.43
CA ALA A 27 20.52 -24.54 0.99
C ALA A 27 20.60 -24.60 2.53
N ASP A 28 21.37 -23.69 3.11
CA ASP A 28 21.43 -23.46 4.56
C ASP A 28 20.52 -22.30 4.91
N VAL A 29 19.81 -22.36 6.05
CA VAL A 29 18.91 -21.30 6.50
C VAL A 29 19.12 -20.99 7.97
N CYS A 30 19.06 -19.70 8.32
CA CYS A 30 18.87 -19.27 9.69
C CYS A 30 17.60 -18.39 9.83
N PHE A 31 16.91 -18.55 10.94
CA PHE A 31 15.75 -17.75 11.31
C PHE A 31 16.15 -16.82 12.45
N VAL A 32 15.94 -15.52 12.29
CA VAL A 32 16.28 -14.50 13.28
C VAL A 32 15.16 -13.49 13.39
N GLU A 33 15.01 -12.89 14.58
CA GLU A 33 14.03 -11.82 14.82
C GLU A 33 14.64 -10.42 14.61
N SER A 34 15.96 -10.31 14.75
CA SER A 34 16.73 -9.06 14.58
C SER A 34 17.96 -9.30 13.71
N GLU A 35 18.38 -8.28 12.97
CA GLU A 35 19.65 -8.30 12.23
C GLU A 35 20.88 -8.45 13.14
N ASP A 36 20.76 -8.05 14.41
CA ASP A 36 21.84 -8.17 15.39
C ASP A 36 22.01 -9.62 15.90
N ASP A 37 21.05 -10.51 15.64
CA ASP A 37 21.07 -11.92 16.00
C ASP A 37 21.58 -12.84 14.86
N ILE A 38 21.98 -12.25 13.72
CA ILE A 38 22.50 -13.03 12.58
C ILE A 38 23.78 -13.73 12.99
N PRO A 39 23.85 -15.09 12.90
CA PRO A 39 25.05 -15.83 13.23
C PRO A 39 26.23 -15.48 12.29
N VAL A 40 27.47 -15.50 12.84
CA VAL A 40 28.69 -15.15 12.08
C VAL A 40 28.83 -15.98 10.80
N GLU A 41 28.45 -17.25 10.84
CA GLU A 41 28.46 -18.14 9.70
C GLU A 41 27.45 -17.76 8.59
N PHE A 42 26.52 -16.82 8.84
CA PHE A 42 25.56 -16.28 7.86
C PHE A 42 25.88 -14.83 7.45
N GLU A 43 26.94 -14.21 7.92
CA GLU A 43 27.30 -12.83 7.51
C GLU A 43 27.58 -12.71 6.00
N ASP A 44 27.97 -13.83 5.34
CA ASP A 44 28.18 -13.93 3.90
C ASP A 44 26.97 -14.45 3.13
N ALA A 45 25.77 -14.46 3.73
CA ALA A 45 24.56 -14.95 3.09
C ALA A 45 24.24 -14.22 1.77
N GLU A 46 23.75 -14.98 0.79
CA GLU A 46 23.39 -14.48 -0.53
C GLU A 46 21.98 -13.93 -0.58
N ILE A 47 21.08 -14.43 0.28
CA ILE A 47 19.65 -14.15 0.24
C ILE A 47 19.19 -13.73 1.64
N LEU A 48 18.37 -12.66 1.70
CA LEU A 48 17.67 -12.24 2.90
C LEU A 48 16.20 -12.00 2.60
N TYR A 49 15.32 -12.64 3.38
CA TYR A 49 13.90 -12.34 3.42
C TYR A 49 13.58 -11.57 4.69
N GLY A 50 13.17 -10.31 4.55
CA GLY A 50 12.85 -9.42 5.67
C GLY A 50 13.29 -7.97 5.47
N PHE A 51 13.21 -7.17 6.54
CA PHE A 51 13.62 -5.76 6.53
C PHE A 51 15.11 -5.59 6.90
N GLY A 52 15.99 -6.24 6.16
CA GLY A 52 17.44 -6.32 6.44
C GLY A 52 18.25 -5.12 5.95
N MET A 53 17.96 -3.92 6.42
CA MET A 53 18.62 -2.68 5.97
C MET A 53 20.09 -2.58 6.39
N LYS A 54 20.44 -2.97 7.62
CA LYS A 54 21.82 -2.96 8.12
C LYS A 54 22.66 -3.98 7.35
N THR A 55 22.09 -5.15 7.09
CA THR A 55 22.74 -6.23 6.33
C THR A 55 22.94 -5.80 4.89
N ALA A 56 21.93 -5.22 4.23
CA ALA A 56 22.06 -4.70 2.87
C ALA A 56 23.16 -3.64 2.74
N ALA A 57 23.30 -2.76 3.73
CA ALA A 57 24.31 -1.70 3.74
C ALA A 57 25.73 -2.20 3.99
N LYS A 58 25.93 -3.38 4.54
CA LYS A 58 27.26 -3.92 4.92
C LYS A 58 27.71 -5.09 4.06
N SER A 59 26.78 -5.98 3.67
CA SER A 59 27.12 -7.23 3.00
C SER A 59 27.30 -7.03 1.49
N LYS A 60 28.51 -7.30 1.01
CA LYS A 60 28.81 -7.40 -0.42
C LYS A 60 28.38 -8.76 -1.01
N SER A 61 28.13 -9.73 -0.17
CA SER A 61 27.71 -11.09 -0.57
C SER A 61 26.22 -11.19 -0.83
N LEU A 62 25.42 -10.24 -0.32
CA LEU A 62 23.96 -10.24 -0.50
C LEU A 62 23.62 -9.98 -1.97
N LYS A 63 23.03 -10.98 -2.63
CA LYS A 63 22.64 -10.93 -4.04
C LYS A 63 21.16 -10.70 -4.25
N TRP A 64 20.33 -11.07 -3.26
CA TRP A 64 18.89 -10.89 -3.31
C TRP A 64 18.31 -10.55 -1.94
N LEU A 65 17.63 -9.39 -1.89
CA LEU A 65 16.82 -8.95 -0.77
C LEU A 65 15.34 -9.06 -1.15
N CYS A 66 14.59 -9.94 -0.46
CA CYS A 66 13.15 -10.06 -0.58
C CYS A 66 12.48 -9.35 0.59
N VAL A 67 11.76 -8.26 0.34
CA VAL A 67 11.09 -7.53 1.42
C VAL A 67 9.62 -7.89 1.53
N PRO A 68 9.12 -8.12 2.76
CA PRO A 68 7.72 -8.45 3.01
C PRO A 68 6.81 -7.20 2.98
N SER A 69 7.08 -6.25 2.08
CA SER A 69 6.28 -5.05 1.86
C SER A 69 5.98 -4.87 0.38
N ALA A 70 4.89 -4.16 0.06
CA ALA A 70 4.60 -3.79 -1.32
C ALA A 70 5.41 -2.56 -1.76
N GLY A 71 5.57 -1.57 -0.88
CA GLY A 71 6.35 -0.37 -1.15
C GLY A 71 7.84 -0.57 -0.83
N VAL A 72 8.72 0.00 -1.67
CA VAL A 72 10.19 -0.17 -1.60
C VAL A 72 10.97 1.13 -1.77
N ASP A 73 10.30 2.27 -1.77
CA ASP A 73 10.88 3.59 -1.99
C ASP A 73 12.04 3.91 -1.02
N TYR A 74 12.00 3.39 0.21
CA TYR A 74 13.06 3.54 1.20
C TYR A 74 14.36 2.79 0.82
N LEU A 75 14.27 1.74 -0.01
CA LEU A 75 15.40 0.93 -0.49
C LEU A 75 16.11 1.55 -1.70
N LEU A 76 15.46 2.46 -2.41
CA LEU A 76 15.96 3.00 -3.67
C LEU A 76 16.83 4.25 -3.51
N LYS A 77 17.13 4.61 -2.27
CA LYS A 77 18.04 5.73 -1.96
C LYS A 77 19.49 5.34 -2.24
N PRO A 78 20.34 6.26 -2.75
CA PRO A 78 21.76 6.00 -2.93
C PRO A 78 22.43 5.52 -1.64
N GLY A 79 23.32 4.54 -1.75
CA GLY A 79 24.12 4.05 -0.62
C GLY A 79 23.41 3.10 0.33
N VAL A 80 22.20 2.65 0.01
CA VAL A 80 21.47 1.66 0.81
C VAL A 80 22.11 0.26 0.72
N PHE A 81 22.72 -0.09 -0.42
CA PHE A 81 23.30 -1.41 -0.67
C PHE A 81 24.81 -1.33 -0.80
N ALA A 82 25.53 -2.21 -0.08
CA ALA A 82 26.97 -2.44 -0.29
C ALA A 82 27.25 -3.17 -1.62
N ASN A 83 26.30 -3.99 -2.08
CA ASN A 83 26.26 -4.59 -3.41
C ASN A 83 25.15 -3.92 -4.23
N GLU A 84 25.51 -2.99 -5.13
CA GLU A 84 24.55 -2.25 -5.95
C GLU A 84 23.81 -3.15 -6.95
N ASP A 85 24.38 -4.31 -7.30
CA ASP A 85 23.73 -5.31 -8.18
C ASP A 85 22.74 -6.21 -7.42
N CYS A 86 22.58 -6.02 -6.11
CA CYS A 86 21.63 -6.81 -5.30
C CYS A 86 20.22 -6.70 -5.91
N ILE A 87 19.62 -7.84 -6.22
CA ILE A 87 18.23 -7.91 -6.70
C ILE A 87 17.31 -7.55 -5.53
N ILE A 88 16.29 -6.76 -5.79
CA ILE A 88 15.25 -6.46 -4.81
C ILE A 88 13.95 -7.04 -5.34
N THR A 89 13.27 -7.84 -4.52
CA THR A 89 11.88 -8.23 -4.77
C THR A 89 11.00 -7.73 -3.63
N ASN A 90 9.76 -7.39 -3.97
CA ASN A 90 8.75 -6.99 -3.01
C ASN A 90 7.60 -8.00 -2.94
N SER A 91 6.63 -7.74 -2.10
CA SER A 91 5.44 -8.58 -1.95
C SER A 91 4.18 -7.92 -2.54
N ALA A 92 4.33 -7.20 -3.67
CA ALA A 92 3.18 -6.71 -4.43
C ALA A 92 2.33 -7.91 -4.90
N GLY A 93 1.03 -7.88 -4.60
CA GLY A 93 0.12 -9.02 -4.81
C GLY A 93 -0.31 -9.72 -3.52
N ALA A 94 0.38 -9.49 -2.39
CA ALA A 94 -0.03 -10.04 -1.10
C ALA A 94 -1.00 -9.14 -0.32
N TYR A 95 -1.03 -7.86 -0.63
CA TYR A 95 -1.72 -6.83 0.16
C TYR A 95 -3.05 -6.37 -0.42
N GLY A 96 -3.34 -6.68 -1.68
CA GLY A 96 -4.50 -6.13 -2.38
C GLY A 96 -5.82 -6.39 -1.68
N VAL A 97 -5.99 -7.55 -1.02
CA VAL A 97 -7.23 -7.89 -0.30
C VAL A 97 -7.38 -7.03 0.96
N SER A 98 -6.36 -7.00 1.83
CA SER A 98 -6.43 -6.28 3.12
C SER A 98 -6.62 -4.78 2.90
N ILE A 99 -5.85 -4.21 1.99
CA ILE A 99 -5.93 -2.78 1.70
C ILE A 99 -7.27 -2.43 1.04
N ALA A 100 -7.80 -3.28 0.16
CA ALA A 100 -9.12 -3.06 -0.43
C ALA A 100 -10.23 -3.05 0.63
N GLU A 101 -10.17 -3.92 1.62
CA GLU A 101 -11.10 -3.93 2.76
C GLU A 101 -10.98 -2.66 3.60
N HIS A 102 -9.74 -2.17 3.84
CA HIS A 102 -9.49 -0.91 4.52
C HIS A 102 -10.08 0.29 3.77
N ILE A 103 -9.92 0.35 2.44
CA ILE A 103 -10.51 1.40 1.60
C ILE A 103 -12.04 1.39 1.73
N ILE A 104 -12.67 0.21 1.61
CA ILE A 104 -14.12 0.07 1.73
C ILE A 104 -14.59 0.49 3.12
N MET A 105 -13.94 0.00 4.17
CA MET A 105 -14.25 0.35 5.56
C MET A 105 -14.21 1.86 5.76
N THR A 106 -13.12 2.52 5.42
CA THR A 106 -12.95 3.96 5.63
C THR A 106 -13.89 4.79 4.77
N SER A 107 -14.14 4.38 3.51
CA SER A 107 -15.13 5.02 2.65
C SER A 107 -16.54 4.96 3.25
N LEU A 108 -16.96 3.79 3.73
CA LEU A 108 -18.26 3.63 4.39
C LEU A 108 -18.34 4.39 5.71
N MET A 109 -17.27 4.41 6.51
CA MET A 109 -17.22 5.20 7.74
C MET A 109 -17.45 6.69 7.47
N LEU A 110 -16.80 7.25 6.45
CA LEU A 110 -16.98 8.65 6.05
C LEU A 110 -18.40 8.92 5.55
N MET A 111 -18.88 8.13 4.59
CA MET A 111 -20.21 8.32 3.97
C MET A 111 -21.36 8.12 4.95
N ARG A 112 -21.19 7.29 5.96
CA ARG A 112 -22.18 7.00 7.01
C ARG A 112 -21.97 7.87 8.26
N GLN A 113 -21.05 8.86 8.25
CA GLN A 113 -20.78 9.76 9.37
C GLN A 113 -20.35 9.03 10.66
N MET A 114 -19.73 7.85 10.53
CA MET A 114 -19.38 7.01 11.68
C MET A 114 -18.46 7.67 12.70
N PRO A 115 -17.46 8.51 12.32
CA PRO A 115 -16.63 9.21 13.31
C PRO A 115 -17.44 10.07 14.27
N VAL A 116 -18.48 10.76 13.78
CA VAL A 116 -19.37 11.62 14.60
C VAL A 116 -20.29 10.73 15.43
N ILE A 117 -20.96 9.75 14.80
CA ILE A 117 -21.91 8.85 15.47
C ILE A 117 -21.21 8.05 16.57
N TYR A 118 -20.01 7.54 16.31
CA TYR A 118 -19.24 6.76 17.28
C TYR A 118 -18.82 7.63 18.49
N LYS A 119 -18.40 8.88 18.24
CA LYS A 119 -18.09 9.82 19.31
C LYS A 119 -19.32 10.09 20.20
N GLN A 120 -20.48 10.34 19.62
CA GLN A 120 -21.74 10.51 20.37
C GLN A 120 -22.09 9.26 21.20
N SER A 121 -21.92 8.06 20.59
CA SER A 121 -22.17 6.79 21.28
C SER A 121 -21.28 6.61 22.52
N ILE A 122 -19.98 6.94 22.44
CA ILE A 122 -19.08 6.87 23.61
C ILE A 122 -19.50 7.85 24.72
N MET A 123 -20.04 9.02 24.33
CA MET A 123 -20.51 10.02 25.26
C MET A 123 -21.91 9.72 25.84
N GLY A 124 -22.54 8.61 25.44
CA GLY A 124 -23.91 8.25 25.84
C GLY A 124 -24.97 9.16 25.24
N GLU A 125 -24.69 9.83 24.14
CA GLU A 125 -25.59 10.76 23.47
C GLU A 125 -26.37 10.05 22.35
N TRP A 126 -27.72 10.17 22.38
CA TRP A 126 -28.56 9.79 21.26
C TRP A 126 -28.66 10.97 20.28
N GLY A 127 -27.68 11.04 19.35
CA GLY A 127 -27.55 12.16 18.42
C GLY A 127 -28.68 12.27 17.39
N SER A 128 -28.73 13.40 16.70
CA SER A 128 -29.65 13.64 15.60
C SER A 128 -29.26 12.87 14.33
N LYS A 129 -30.23 12.71 13.41
CA LYS A 129 -29.96 12.11 12.08
C LYS A 129 -29.02 13.01 11.28
N LEU A 130 -27.93 12.43 10.79
CA LEU A 130 -26.94 13.11 9.93
C LEU A 130 -27.19 12.74 8.45
N PRO A 131 -26.92 13.65 7.51
CA PRO A 131 -26.93 13.32 6.08
C PRO A 131 -25.91 12.20 5.80
N GLN A 132 -26.33 11.19 5.07
CA GLN A 132 -25.51 10.03 4.71
C GLN A 132 -25.49 9.83 3.20
N LYS A 133 -24.42 9.25 2.68
CA LYS A 133 -24.29 8.79 1.29
C LYS A 133 -24.12 7.27 1.21
N SER A 134 -24.27 6.72 0.02
CA SER A 134 -24.06 5.31 -0.30
C SER A 134 -23.03 5.18 -1.40
N LEU A 135 -22.26 4.10 -1.38
CA LEU A 135 -21.36 3.76 -2.51
C LEU A 135 -22.15 3.47 -3.79
N LYS A 136 -23.41 3.02 -3.69
CA LYS A 136 -24.28 2.73 -4.85
C LYS A 136 -24.41 3.93 -5.80
N ASP A 137 -24.47 5.14 -5.24
CA ASP A 137 -24.72 6.35 -6.02
C ASP A 137 -23.42 7.07 -6.43
N CYS A 138 -22.26 6.47 -6.17
CA CYS A 138 -20.97 7.12 -6.39
C CYS A 138 -20.37 6.80 -7.77
N ARG A 139 -19.79 7.82 -8.40
CA ARG A 139 -18.80 7.68 -9.46
C ARG A 139 -17.44 7.58 -8.79
N ILE A 140 -16.83 6.41 -8.89
CA ILE A 140 -15.57 6.08 -8.22
C ILE A 140 -14.42 6.23 -9.20
N THR A 141 -13.37 6.94 -8.82
CA THR A 141 -12.12 6.99 -9.58
C THR A 141 -11.01 6.35 -8.77
N VAL A 142 -10.29 5.42 -9.38
CA VAL A 142 -9.18 4.67 -8.77
C VAL A 142 -7.87 5.07 -9.46
N LEU A 143 -7.05 5.84 -8.77
CA LEU A 143 -5.70 6.20 -9.22
C LEU A 143 -4.74 5.06 -8.88
N GLY A 144 -4.30 4.32 -9.89
CA GLY A 144 -3.50 3.11 -9.77
C GLY A 144 -4.36 1.85 -9.86
N THR A 145 -4.29 1.16 -11.01
CA THR A 145 -5.05 -0.05 -11.33
C THR A 145 -4.23 -1.34 -11.13
N GLY A 146 -3.22 -1.29 -10.25
CA GLY A 146 -2.42 -2.44 -9.84
C GLY A 146 -3.18 -3.37 -8.88
N ASP A 147 -2.44 -4.18 -8.12
CA ASP A 147 -3.03 -5.16 -7.19
C ASP A 147 -4.09 -4.55 -6.26
N ILE A 148 -3.74 -3.47 -5.55
CA ILE A 148 -4.64 -2.81 -4.59
C ILE A 148 -5.88 -2.25 -5.29
N GLY A 149 -5.70 -1.44 -6.33
CA GLY A 149 -6.81 -0.79 -7.04
C GLY A 149 -7.74 -1.80 -7.72
N SER A 150 -7.20 -2.87 -8.29
CA SER A 150 -7.98 -3.97 -8.89
C SER A 150 -8.76 -4.76 -7.83
N ASN A 151 -8.14 -5.07 -6.68
CA ASN A 151 -8.82 -5.72 -5.57
C ASN A 151 -9.92 -4.86 -4.95
N PHE A 152 -9.70 -3.54 -4.86
CA PHE A 152 -10.75 -2.61 -4.45
C PHE A 152 -11.89 -2.57 -5.48
N ALA A 153 -11.62 -2.35 -6.76
CA ALA A 153 -12.63 -2.29 -7.82
C ALA A 153 -13.49 -3.56 -7.85
N LYS A 154 -12.85 -4.74 -7.77
CA LYS A 154 -13.54 -6.03 -7.71
C LYS A 154 -14.57 -6.09 -6.57
N ARG A 155 -14.24 -5.59 -5.39
CA ARG A 155 -15.13 -5.61 -4.21
C ARG A 155 -16.15 -4.49 -4.26
N ALA A 156 -15.76 -3.32 -4.74
CA ALA A 156 -16.64 -2.16 -4.86
C ALA A 156 -17.81 -2.41 -5.80
N LYS A 157 -17.64 -3.25 -6.84
CA LYS A 157 -18.74 -3.66 -7.74
C LYS A 157 -19.94 -4.27 -7.00
N ALA A 158 -19.73 -4.98 -5.88
CA ALA A 158 -20.81 -5.54 -5.10
C ALA A 158 -21.70 -4.49 -4.41
N PHE A 159 -21.26 -3.24 -4.32
CA PHE A 159 -22.04 -2.11 -3.82
C PHE A 159 -22.80 -1.39 -4.95
N GLU A 160 -22.71 -1.86 -6.19
CA GLU A 160 -23.41 -1.31 -7.36
C GLU A 160 -23.20 0.21 -7.52
N PRO A 161 -21.94 0.72 -7.54
CA PRO A 161 -21.68 2.13 -7.77
C PRO A 161 -22.14 2.55 -9.18
N THR A 162 -22.34 3.85 -9.39
CA THR A 162 -22.72 4.39 -10.71
C THR A 162 -21.67 4.05 -11.77
N SER A 163 -20.40 4.16 -11.42
CA SER A 163 -19.28 3.75 -12.27
C SER A 163 -17.99 3.59 -11.47
N ILE A 164 -17.05 2.79 -11.99
CA ILE A 164 -15.67 2.69 -11.50
C ILE A 164 -14.73 2.98 -12.65
N THR A 165 -14.05 4.12 -12.61
CA THR A 165 -13.03 4.51 -13.59
C THR A 165 -11.63 4.23 -13.03
N GLY A 166 -10.84 3.45 -13.77
CA GLY A 166 -9.43 3.23 -13.49
C GLY A 166 -8.55 4.29 -14.14
N VAL A 167 -7.55 4.77 -13.42
CA VAL A 167 -6.54 5.70 -13.93
C VAL A 167 -5.16 5.09 -13.74
N CYS A 168 -4.39 4.92 -14.82
CA CYS A 168 -3.04 4.37 -14.74
C CYS A 168 -2.15 4.92 -15.87
N ARG A 169 -0.84 4.67 -15.73
CA ARG A 169 0.13 5.16 -16.70
C ARG A 169 -0.11 4.62 -18.11
N SER A 170 -0.44 3.35 -18.24
CA SER A 170 -0.61 2.69 -19.54
C SER A 170 -1.95 2.99 -20.23
N GLY A 171 -2.96 3.46 -19.47
CA GLY A 171 -4.34 3.53 -19.93
C GLY A 171 -4.97 2.14 -20.17
N LYS A 172 -4.39 1.08 -19.60
CA LYS A 172 -4.87 -0.30 -19.77
C LYS A 172 -4.95 -1.00 -18.41
N ALA A 173 -6.07 -1.63 -18.14
CA ALA A 173 -6.30 -2.46 -16.96
C ALA A 173 -7.30 -3.58 -17.32
N ASP A 174 -7.66 -4.41 -16.36
CA ASP A 174 -8.67 -5.44 -16.53
C ASP A 174 -10.07 -4.79 -16.73
N GLU A 175 -10.57 -4.84 -17.96
CA GLU A 175 -11.87 -4.26 -18.36
C GLU A 175 -13.06 -4.91 -17.65
N SER A 176 -12.88 -6.09 -17.03
CA SER A 176 -13.91 -6.71 -16.21
C SER A 176 -14.10 -6.00 -14.86
N LEU A 177 -13.12 -5.21 -14.42
CA LEU A 177 -13.09 -4.52 -13.13
C LEU A 177 -13.45 -3.03 -13.22
N PHE A 178 -13.20 -2.39 -14.36
CA PHE A 178 -13.39 -0.96 -14.56
C PHE A 178 -14.34 -0.70 -15.72
N ASP A 179 -15.28 0.22 -15.57
CA ASP A 179 -16.18 0.62 -16.65
C ASP A 179 -15.47 1.48 -17.69
N LYS A 180 -14.41 2.17 -17.26
CA LYS A 180 -13.52 2.97 -18.11
C LYS A 180 -12.10 2.95 -17.54
N VAL A 181 -11.10 2.97 -18.42
CA VAL A 181 -9.69 3.15 -18.04
C VAL A 181 -9.10 4.29 -18.84
N VAL A 182 -8.42 5.22 -18.16
CA VAL A 182 -7.76 6.37 -18.80
C VAL A 182 -6.31 6.47 -18.35
N LYS A 183 -5.51 7.20 -19.13
CA LYS A 183 -4.14 7.52 -18.73
C LYS A 183 -4.13 8.58 -17.63
N ILE A 184 -3.05 8.56 -16.83
CA ILE A 184 -2.89 9.43 -15.68
C ILE A 184 -2.80 10.92 -16.06
N ASP A 185 -2.31 11.24 -17.25
CA ASP A 185 -2.24 12.59 -17.82
C ASP A 185 -3.58 13.07 -18.42
N GLU A 186 -4.54 12.17 -18.59
CA GLU A 186 -5.89 12.45 -19.10
C GLU A 186 -6.95 12.47 -17.99
N ALA A 187 -6.55 12.39 -16.71
CA ALA A 187 -7.49 12.18 -15.60
C ALA A 187 -8.24 13.45 -15.15
N ASP A 188 -7.80 14.65 -15.52
CA ASP A 188 -8.35 15.89 -15.00
C ASP A 188 -9.87 16.06 -15.27
N ASP A 189 -10.36 15.60 -16.42
CA ASP A 189 -11.80 15.62 -16.70
C ASP A 189 -12.58 14.58 -15.88
N ILE A 190 -11.96 13.45 -15.58
CA ILE A 190 -12.56 12.41 -14.72
C ILE A 190 -12.69 12.91 -13.29
N LEU A 191 -11.68 13.65 -12.78
CA LEU A 191 -11.71 14.20 -11.42
C LEU A 191 -12.93 15.14 -11.20
N LYS A 192 -13.35 15.91 -12.23
CA LYS A 192 -14.51 16.80 -12.16
C LYS A 192 -15.85 16.09 -11.91
N GLU A 193 -15.90 14.79 -12.15
CA GLU A 193 -17.09 13.97 -11.97
C GLU A 193 -16.97 12.94 -10.84
N THR A 194 -15.87 12.96 -10.08
CA THR A 194 -15.54 11.93 -9.09
C THR A 194 -16.18 12.19 -7.75
N ASP A 195 -17.05 11.28 -7.29
CA ASP A 195 -17.66 11.35 -5.96
C ASP A 195 -16.78 10.70 -4.89
N LEU A 196 -16.03 9.65 -5.25
CA LEU A 196 -15.03 9.00 -4.40
C LEU A 196 -13.72 8.80 -5.17
N LEU A 197 -12.68 9.48 -4.72
CA LEU A 197 -11.31 9.31 -5.24
C LEU A 197 -10.53 8.34 -4.35
N VAL A 198 -10.07 7.22 -4.92
CA VAL A 198 -9.23 6.24 -4.25
C VAL A 198 -7.82 6.29 -4.84
N MET A 199 -6.81 6.52 -4.00
CA MET A 199 -5.42 6.65 -4.43
C MET A 199 -4.60 5.45 -3.97
N CYS A 200 -4.06 4.72 -4.96
CA CYS A 200 -3.19 3.55 -4.81
C CYS A 200 -1.88 3.74 -5.60
N LEU A 201 -1.40 4.98 -5.71
CA LEU A 201 -0.21 5.32 -6.49
C LEU A 201 1.08 4.99 -5.73
N PRO A 202 2.11 4.46 -6.40
CA PRO A 202 3.46 4.35 -5.84
C PRO A 202 4.11 5.73 -5.69
N ASP A 203 5.22 5.83 -4.94
CA ASP A 203 6.04 7.05 -4.87
C ASP A 203 7.03 7.09 -6.05
N THR A 204 6.74 7.89 -7.04
CA THR A 204 7.59 8.16 -8.20
C THR A 204 7.67 9.66 -8.46
N VAL A 205 8.60 10.08 -9.31
CA VAL A 205 8.71 11.51 -9.69
C VAL A 205 7.40 12.02 -10.28
N GLU A 206 6.69 11.18 -11.06
CA GLU A 206 5.44 11.56 -11.73
C GLU A 206 4.23 11.59 -10.80
N THR A 207 4.28 10.84 -9.68
CA THR A 207 3.13 10.74 -8.75
C THR A 207 3.24 11.68 -7.56
N ARG A 208 4.42 12.22 -7.26
CA ARG A 208 4.61 13.20 -6.20
C ARG A 208 3.83 14.48 -6.49
N GLY A 209 3.03 14.92 -5.52
CA GLY A 209 2.15 16.08 -5.67
C GLY A 209 1.06 15.91 -6.74
N TYR A 210 0.76 14.67 -7.16
CA TYR A 210 -0.23 14.42 -8.20
C TYR A 210 -1.60 15.01 -7.85
N LEU A 211 -2.10 14.82 -6.64
CA LEU A 211 -3.30 15.47 -6.16
C LEU A 211 -2.93 16.83 -5.55
N SER A 212 -2.56 17.76 -6.43
CA SER A 212 -2.23 19.14 -6.09
C SER A 212 -3.47 19.92 -5.66
N ARG A 213 -3.29 21.17 -5.15
CA ARG A 213 -4.38 22.09 -4.82
C ARG A 213 -5.34 22.29 -6.00
N GLU A 214 -4.83 22.40 -7.21
CA GLU A 214 -5.62 22.58 -8.43
C GLU A 214 -6.52 21.36 -8.67
N ARG A 215 -5.95 20.13 -8.59
CA ARG A 215 -6.71 18.88 -8.77
C ARG A 215 -7.69 18.62 -7.64
N ILE A 216 -7.33 18.95 -6.41
CA ILE A 216 -8.29 18.93 -5.30
C ILE A 216 -9.48 19.84 -5.62
N ASN A 217 -9.24 21.03 -6.16
CA ASN A 217 -10.30 21.96 -6.53
C ASN A 217 -11.14 21.53 -7.73
N MET A 218 -10.67 20.58 -8.56
CA MET A 218 -11.46 19.99 -9.64
C MET A 218 -12.50 18.99 -9.14
N LEU A 219 -12.27 18.38 -7.97
CA LEU A 219 -13.24 17.44 -7.39
C LEU A 219 -14.57 18.16 -7.10
N PRO A 220 -15.73 17.53 -7.31
CA PRO A 220 -17.02 18.11 -6.97
C PRO A 220 -17.15 18.42 -5.47
N ASP A 221 -17.99 19.40 -5.15
CA ASP A 221 -18.40 19.65 -3.77
C ASP A 221 -19.05 18.40 -3.19
N GLY A 222 -18.63 18.03 -1.98
CA GLY A 222 -19.10 16.84 -1.30
C GLY A 222 -18.43 15.53 -1.75
N ALA A 223 -17.33 15.58 -2.52
CA ALA A 223 -16.52 14.42 -2.85
C ALA A 223 -15.73 13.89 -1.64
N TYR A 224 -15.31 12.64 -1.72
CA TYR A 224 -14.49 11.94 -0.74
C TYR A 224 -13.13 11.55 -1.33
N VAL A 225 -12.10 11.53 -0.49
CA VAL A 225 -10.74 11.12 -0.88
C VAL A 225 -10.24 10.03 0.08
N VAL A 226 -9.73 8.93 -0.46
CA VAL A 226 -9.06 7.88 0.33
C VAL A 226 -7.67 7.66 -0.26
N ASN A 227 -6.62 7.77 0.57
CA ASN A 227 -5.25 7.52 0.15
C ASN A 227 -4.61 6.39 0.97
N VAL A 228 -4.26 5.31 0.29
CA VAL A 228 -3.51 4.16 0.82
C VAL A 228 -2.23 3.89 0.01
N GLY A 229 -1.90 4.78 -0.92
CA GLY A 229 -0.70 4.69 -1.75
C GLY A 229 0.52 5.28 -1.04
N ARG A 230 0.76 6.58 -1.27
CA ARG A 230 1.83 7.36 -0.62
C ARG A 230 1.35 8.77 -0.28
N GLY A 231 1.78 9.27 0.88
CA GLY A 231 1.45 10.63 1.32
C GLY A 231 2.04 11.72 0.42
N SER A 232 3.21 11.47 -0.17
CA SER A 232 3.85 12.38 -1.12
C SER A 232 3.02 12.69 -2.36
N ALA A 233 1.96 11.92 -2.64
CA ALA A 233 1.09 12.13 -3.79
C ALA A 233 0.03 13.21 -3.59
N ILE A 234 -0.16 13.72 -2.36
CA ILE A 234 -1.21 14.70 -2.02
C ILE A 234 -0.59 15.99 -1.46
N ASP A 235 -1.15 17.14 -1.85
CA ASP A 235 -1.02 18.40 -1.13
C ASP A 235 -1.90 18.33 0.14
N GLU A 236 -1.28 17.92 1.27
CA GLU A 236 -1.98 17.72 2.56
C GLU A 236 -2.61 19.01 3.08
N ASP A 237 -1.96 20.16 2.87
CA ASP A 237 -2.48 21.46 3.30
C ASP A 237 -3.72 21.87 2.48
N ALA A 238 -3.69 21.67 1.17
CA ALA A 238 -4.84 21.93 0.31
C ALA A 238 -6.02 21.00 0.62
N LEU A 239 -5.75 19.74 0.94
CA LEU A 239 -6.76 18.78 1.37
C LEU A 239 -7.41 19.23 2.68
N ALA A 240 -6.60 19.62 3.68
CA ALA A 240 -7.09 20.13 4.95
C ALA A 240 -7.96 21.39 4.79
N ASP A 241 -7.53 22.36 3.96
CA ASP A 241 -8.31 23.55 3.65
C ASP A 241 -9.70 23.20 3.06
N SER A 242 -9.74 22.23 2.14
CA SER A 242 -10.98 21.79 1.49
C SER A 242 -11.92 21.04 2.45
N LEU A 243 -11.39 20.29 3.40
CA LEU A 243 -12.15 19.62 4.45
C LEU A 243 -12.68 20.61 5.49
N ASP A 244 -11.84 21.54 5.96
CA ASP A 244 -12.18 22.51 6.98
C ASP A 244 -13.25 23.50 6.49
N SER A 245 -13.22 23.85 5.19
CA SER A 245 -14.27 24.66 4.54
C SER A 245 -15.56 23.88 4.28
N GLY A 246 -15.56 22.56 4.36
CA GLY A 246 -16.70 21.69 4.06
C GLY A 246 -16.94 21.48 2.56
N ARG A 247 -16.03 21.90 1.68
CA ARG A 247 -16.13 21.66 0.23
C ARG A 247 -16.00 20.17 -0.08
N LEU A 248 -15.01 19.50 0.48
CA LEU A 248 -14.95 18.03 0.48
C LEU A 248 -15.72 17.49 1.69
N ALA A 249 -16.46 16.40 1.49
CA ALA A 249 -17.28 15.81 2.54
C ALA A 249 -16.45 15.02 3.56
N GLY A 250 -15.30 14.48 3.15
CA GLY A 250 -14.40 13.75 4.04
C GLY A 250 -13.20 13.14 3.33
N ALA A 251 -12.19 12.78 4.11
CA ALA A 251 -11.04 12.03 3.61
C ALA A 251 -10.59 10.97 4.61
N ALA A 252 -9.91 9.92 4.11
CA ALA A 252 -9.19 8.93 4.90
C ALA A 252 -7.78 8.79 4.38
N LEU A 253 -6.80 9.00 5.25
CA LEU A 253 -5.38 8.89 4.94
C LEU A 253 -4.75 7.81 5.81
N ASP A 254 -4.16 6.81 5.18
CA ASP A 254 -3.35 5.79 5.85
C ASP A 254 -1.86 6.12 5.75
N VAL A 255 -1.49 7.03 4.84
CA VAL A 255 -0.11 7.41 4.51
C VAL A 255 0.05 8.93 4.46
N PHE A 256 1.24 9.42 4.84
CA PHE A 256 1.54 10.84 5.00
C PHE A 256 2.87 11.22 4.34
N ALA A 257 3.02 12.49 3.97
CA ALA A 257 4.27 13.01 3.41
C ALA A 257 5.46 12.86 4.39
N LYS A 258 5.16 12.93 5.70
CA LYS A 258 6.12 12.62 6.76
C LYS A 258 5.53 11.60 7.73
N GLU A 259 6.19 10.47 7.85
CA GLU A 259 5.82 9.40 8.77
C GLU A 259 6.94 9.12 9.79
N PRO A 260 6.60 8.94 11.08
CA PRO A 260 5.29 9.10 11.69
C PRO A 260 4.76 10.53 11.58
N LEU A 261 3.43 10.69 11.46
CA LEU A 261 2.78 12.01 11.39
C LEU A 261 3.15 12.84 12.64
N PRO A 262 3.78 14.03 12.48
CA PRO A 262 4.19 14.86 13.61
C PRO A 262 3.01 15.22 14.52
N LYS A 263 3.25 15.27 15.84
CA LYS A 263 2.20 15.55 16.84
C LYS A 263 1.56 16.93 16.68
N ASP A 264 2.28 17.87 16.11
CA ASP A 264 1.85 19.26 15.84
C ASP A 264 1.28 19.44 14.43
N ASN A 265 1.15 18.37 13.64
CA ASN A 265 0.60 18.46 12.29
C ASN A 265 -0.89 18.84 12.34
N ARG A 266 -1.28 19.79 11.48
CA ARG A 266 -2.67 20.30 11.40
C ARG A 266 -3.71 19.23 11.09
N LEU A 267 -3.31 18.15 10.39
CA LEU A 267 -4.21 17.07 10.00
C LEU A 267 -4.91 16.43 11.21
N TRP A 268 -4.27 16.39 12.39
CA TRP A 268 -4.90 15.87 13.61
C TRP A 268 -6.18 16.62 14.01
N ASN A 269 -6.31 17.89 13.62
CA ASN A 269 -7.43 18.74 13.95
C ASN A 269 -8.34 19.04 12.74
N THR A 270 -8.03 18.48 11.56
CA THR A 270 -8.80 18.68 10.34
C THR A 270 -10.15 17.95 10.42
N LYS A 271 -11.22 18.63 10.03
CA LYS A 271 -12.58 18.08 10.09
C LYS A 271 -12.77 16.94 9.08
N ASN A 272 -13.61 15.99 9.45
CA ASN A 272 -14.00 14.87 8.58
C ASN A 272 -12.82 14.09 7.98
N LEU A 273 -11.69 14.05 8.68
CA LEU A 273 -10.50 13.28 8.31
C LEU A 273 -10.37 12.05 9.21
N ILE A 274 -10.28 10.87 8.59
CA ILE A 274 -9.86 9.63 9.25
C ILE A 274 -8.38 9.47 9.02
N ILE A 275 -7.62 9.31 10.10
CA ILE A 275 -6.18 9.03 10.09
C ILE A 275 -5.96 7.63 10.58
N THR A 276 -5.22 6.82 9.82
CA THR A 276 -4.70 5.51 10.25
C THR A 276 -3.18 5.49 10.06
N PRO A 277 -2.41 4.86 10.99
CA PRO A 277 -0.96 5.00 11.03
C PRO A 277 -0.24 3.98 10.13
N HIS A 278 -0.49 4.02 8.82
CA HIS A 278 0.10 3.14 7.78
C HIS A 278 -0.15 1.65 8.09
N VAL A 279 -1.42 1.30 8.35
CA VAL A 279 -1.83 -0.04 8.78
C VAL A 279 -2.82 -0.73 7.83
N ALA A 280 -3.16 -0.10 6.71
CA ALA A 280 -4.07 -0.68 5.71
C ALA A 280 -3.56 -2.02 5.18
N GLY A 281 -2.23 -2.17 5.04
CA GLY A 281 -1.55 -3.42 4.71
C GLY A 281 -0.81 -3.97 5.92
N ASN A 282 -1.32 -5.05 6.53
CA ASN A 282 -0.77 -5.58 7.78
C ASN A 282 -0.48 -7.08 7.68
N LEU A 283 0.75 -7.49 8.09
CA LEU A 283 1.18 -8.89 8.13
C LEU A 283 0.51 -9.71 9.24
N THR A 284 -0.12 -9.07 10.24
CA THR A 284 -0.89 -9.79 11.26
C THR A 284 -2.15 -10.47 10.68
N LEU A 285 -2.58 -10.06 9.47
CA LEU A 285 -3.62 -10.74 8.73
C LEU A 285 -3.05 -12.02 8.10
N GLY A 286 -3.52 -13.18 8.60
CA GLY A 286 -2.92 -14.48 8.29
C GLY A 286 -2.78 -14.75 6.79
N TYR A 287 -3.79 -14.43 5.98
CA TYR A 287 -3.72 -14.65 4.53
C TYR A 287 -2.69 -13.76 3.81
N THR A 288 -2.43 -12.53 4.32
CA THR A 288 -1.40 -11.64 3.79
C THR A 288 -0.01 -12.22 4.04
N LEU A 289 0.22 -12.71 5.25
CA LEU A 289 1.49 -13.36 5.61
C LEU A 289 1.67 -14.70 4.86
N ASP A 290 0.60 -15.51 4.76
CA ASP A 290 0.62 -16.75 3.98
C ASP A 290 1.09 -16.46 2.53
N LYS A 291 0.46 -15.47 1.90
CA LYS A 291 0.79 -15.10 0.52
C LYS A 291 2.21 -14.54 0.36
N ASN A 292 2.66 -13.75 1.33
CA ASN A 292 4.05 -13.25 1.38
C ASN A 292 5.07 -14.40 1.37
N VAL A 293 4.88 -15.38 2.25
CA VAL A 293 5.79 -16.53 2.38
C VAL A 293 5.72 -17.44 1.15
N GLU A 294 4.52 -17.67 0.60
CA GLU A 294 4.35 -18.41 -0.65
C GLU A 294 5.15 -17.79 -1.82
N MET A 295 5.02 -16.45 -1.98
CA MET A 295 5.72 -15.70 -3.03
C MET A 295 7.25 -15.80 -2.85
N PHE A 296 7.74 -15.64 -1.62
CA PHE A 296 9.16 -15.83 -1.31
C PHE A 296 9.64 -17.25 -1.63
N CYS A 297 8.92 -18.28 -1.20
CA CYS A 297 9.29 -19.68 -1.45
C CYS A 297 9.29 -20.02 -2.94
N GLU A 298 8.34 -19.50 -3.71
CA GLU A 298 8.31 -19.67 -5.15
C GLU A 298 9.52 -19.01 -5.83
N ASP A 299 9.84 -17.78 -5.47
CA ASP A 299 10.99 -17.07 -6.01
C ASP A 299 12.33 -17.64 -5.51
N LEU A 300 12.35 -18.24 -4.32
CA LEU A 300 13.53 -18.93 -3.81
C LEU A 300 13.89 -20.17 -4.68
N ILE A 301 12.88 -20.91 -5.13
CA ILE A 301 13.07 -21.99 -6.09
C ILE A 301 13.53 -21.45 -7.45
N ASN A 302 12.90 -20.38 -7.94
CA ASN A 302 13.28 -19.73 -9.20
C ASN A 302 14.74 -19.26 -9.17
N TYR A 303 15.17 -18.65 -8.07
CA TYR A 303 16.55 -18.21 -7.86
C TYR A 303 17.54 -19.37 -7.92
N ALA A 304 17.25 -20.44 -7.18
CA ALA A 304 18.12 -21.63 -7.11
C ALA A 304 18.28 -22.32 -8.47
N GLU A 305 17.25 -22.28 -9.31
CA GLU A 305 17.24 -22.86 -10.64
C GLU A 305 17.70 -21.89 -11.76
N GLY A 306 18.11 -20.66 -11.40
CA GLY A 306 18.53 -19.64 -12.35
C GLY A 306 17.41 -19.10 -13.23
N ARG A 307 16.16 -19.22 -12.78
CA ARG A 307 14.97 -18.66 -13.45
C ARG A 307 14.72 -17.20 -13.03
N HIS A 308 13.91 -16.49 -13.79
CA HIS A 308 13.50 -15.13 -13.45
C HIS A 308 12.64 -15.10 -12.18
N LEU A 309 12.95 -14.17 -11.26
CA LEU A 309 12.12 -13.85 -10.12
C LEU A 309 10.91 -13.04 -10.59
N LYS A 310 9.76 -13.23 -9.92
CA LYS A 310 8.48 -12.65 -10.37
C LYS A 310 8.28 -11.17 -10.00
N HIS A 311 8.75 -10.78 -8.83
CA HIS A 311 8.44 -9.47 -8.23
C HIS A 311 9.66 -8.57 -8.12
N VAL A 312 10.53 -8.62 -9.15
CA VAL A 312 11.75 -7.80 -9.21
C VAL A 312 11.40 -6.33 -9.40
N ILE A 313 11.98 -5.51 -8.56
CA ILE A 313 11.83 -4.06 -8.61
C ILE A 313 12.71 -3.47 -9.72
N ASP A 314 12.09 -2.68 -10.59
CA ASP A 314 12.81 -1.81 -11.50
C ASP A 314 13.32 -0.58 -10.70
N LYS A 315 14.60 -0.61 -10.32
CA LYS A 315 15.22 0.46 -9.53
C LYS A 315 15.13 1.86 -10.18
N LYS A 316 14.98 1.94 -11.51
CA LYS A 316 14.83 3.20 -12.23
C LYS A 316 13.40 3.73 -12.17
N ARG A 317 12.42 2.83 -12.18
CA ARG A 317 10.99 3.18 -12.10
C ARG A 317 10.49 3.38 -10.69
N GLY A 318 11.15 2.78 -9.71
CA GLY A 318 10.80 2.90 -8.30
C GLY A 318 9.78 1.85 -7.79
N TYR A 319 9.42 0.86 -8.62
CA TYR A 319 8.44 -0.19 -8.25
C TYR A 319 8.54 -1.41 -9.16
#